data_2fa5fdfdb1ff06f153a99f35afc71cf5
#
_entry.id   2fa5fdfdb1ff06f153a99f35afc71cf5
#
_cell.length_a   1.000
_cell.length_b   1.000
_cell.length_c   1.000
_cell.angle_alpha   90.00
_cell.angle_beta   90.00
_cell.angle_gamma   90.00
#
_symmetry.space_group_name_H-M   'P 1'
#
loop_
_entity.id
_entity.type
_entity.pdbx_description
1 polymer ?
#
loop_
_entity_poly.entity_id
_entity_poly.type
_entity_poly.pdbx_seq_one_letter_code
_entity_poly.pdbx_strand_id
1 'polypeptide(L)'
;MQFETDRLIIRDICRSDWGSIHTYTSLPQVTRHTAWGPNTEEDTKAYIEKVLASQQEKPRQDYELAICLKNTGILIGGVGIHVKDTNAEVGYILNPDYQGKGYATEAARTLLGFGFSTLDVHRIYATCRPENKASEKVMQQIGMQREGIMREHWYYKGEFHDSYLYSILVEEFL
;
A
#
# COMPACT_ATOMS: atom_id res chain seq x y z
N MET A 1 1.76 -14.41 -7.84
CA MET A 1 2.92 -13.88 -7.07
C MET A 1 2.66 -14.07 -5.58
N GLN A 2 3.69 -14.43 -4.79
CA GLN A 2 3.56 -14.59 -3.34
C GLN A 2 4.92 -14.38 -2.68
N PHE A 3 4.88 -13.71 -1.52
CA PHE A 3 6.01 -13.56 -0.60
C PHE A 3 5.61 -14.09 0.78
N GLU A 4 6.57 -14.62 1.51
CA GLU A 4 6.40 -15.04 2.89
C GLU A 4 7.40 -14.31 3.78
N THR A 5 6.92 -13.88 4.95
CA THR A 5 7.72 -13.31 6.02
C THR A 5 7.56 -14.16 7.28
N ASP A 6 8.05 -13.68 8.41
CA ASP A 6 7.87 -14.39 9.68
C ASP A 6 6.39 -14.54 10.05
N ARG A 7 5.57 -13.50 9.78
CA ARG A 7 4.18 -13.43 10.23
C ARG A 7 3.14 -13.34 9.12
N LEU A 8 3.57 -13.03 7.87
CA LEU A 8 2.67 -12.68 6.78
C LEU A 8 2.86 -13.58 5.57
N ILE A 9 1.77 -13.77 4.83
CA ILE A 9 1.74 -14.16 3.42
C ILE A 9 1.23 -12.95 2.65
N ILE A 10 2.03 -12.45 1.72
CA ILE A 10 1.70 -11.32 0.86
C ILE A 10 1.54 -11.88 -0.55
N ARG A 11 0.36 -11.82 -1.13
CA ARG A 11 0.03 -12.51 -2.37
C ARG A 11 -0.84 -11.70 -3.31
N ASP A 12 -0.88 -12.09 -4.56
CA ASP A 12 -1.84 -11.52 -5.51
C ASP A 12 -3.27 -11.60 -4.96
N ILE A 13 -4.02 -10.51 -5.15
CA ILE A 13 -5.44 -10.45 -4.83
C ILE A 13 -6.19 -11.34 -5.81
N CYS A 14 -7.17 -12.09 -5.32
CA CYS A 14 -8.08 -12.88 -6.13
C CYS A 14 -9.54 -12.40 -5.96
N ARG A 15 -10.41 -12.80 -6.89
CA ARG A 15 -11.80 -12.32 -6.91
C ARG A 15 -12.54 -12.62 -5.60
N SER A 16 -12.28 -13.75 -4.97
CA SER A 16 -12.92 -14.14 -3.71
C SER A 16 -12.51 -13.29 -2.50
N ASP A 17 -11.47 -12.45 -2.61
CA ASP A 17 -11.01 -11.60 -1.51
C ASP A 17 -11.91 -10.37 -1.26
N TRP A 18 -12.88 -10.08 -2.16
CA TRP A 18 -13.66 -8.86 -2.09
C TRP A 18 -14.35 -8.64 -0.73
N GLY A 19 -14.91 -9.70 -0.15
CA GLY A 19 -15.59 -9.62 1.14
C GLY A 19 -14.66 -9.22 2.28
N SER A 20 -13.47 -9.82 2.35
CA SER A 20 -12.45 -9.49 3.34
C SER A 20 -11.91 -8.07 3.14
N ILE A 21 -11.65 -7.65 1.90
CA ILE A 21 -11.22 -6.29 1.57
C ILE A 21 -12.31 -5.28 1.92
N HIS A 22 -13.57 -5.59 1.65
CA HIS A 22 -14.69 -4.71 1.94
C HIS A 22 -14.88 -4.45 3.44
N THR A 23 -14.51 -5.39 4.31
CA THR A 23 -14.63 -5.21 5.77
C THR A 23 -13.91 -3.99 6.28
N TYR A 24 -12.80 -3.58 5.65
CA TYR A 24 -12.06 -2.39 6.08
C TYR A 24 -12.18 -1.21 5.11
N THR A 25 -12.35 -1.43 3.80
CA THR A 25 -12.49 -0.34 2.82
C THR A 25 -13.83 0.38 2.91
N SER A 26 -14.84 -0.23 3.52
CA SER A 26 -16.14 0.38 3.81
C SER A 26 -16.14 1.27 5.06
N LEU A 27 -15.06 1.28 5.83
CA LEU A 27 -14.99 2.02 7.09
C LEU A 27 -14.49 3.46 6.87
N PRO A 28 -15.26 4.49 7.28
CA PRO A 28 -14.83 5.90 7.15
C PRO A 28 -13.48 6.18 7.80
N GLN A 29 -13.19 5.56 8.93
CA GLN A 29 -11.92 5.73 9.65
C GLN A 29 -10.69 5.23 8.88
N VAL A 30 -10.87 4.22 8.01
CA VAL A 30 -9.80 3.66 7.18
C VAL A 30 -9.53 4.54 5.98
N THR A 31 -10.59 5.11 5.39
CA THR A 31 -10.51 5.89 4.16
C THR A 31 -10.43 7.40 4.39
N ARG A 32 -10.32 7.82 5.63
CA ARG A 32 -10.30 9.23 6.03
C ARG A 32 -9.20 10.04 5.34
N HIS A 33 -8.04 9.43 5.08
CA HIS A 33 -6.88 10.09 4.49
C HIS A 33 -6.67 9.70 3.01
N THR A 34 -7.65 9.09 2.37
CA THR A 34 -7.59 8.66 0.97
C THR A 34 -8.53 9.46 0.08
N ALA A 35 -8.22 9.54 -1.20
CA ALA A 35 -9.08 10.17 -2.21
C ALA A 35 -10.30 9.30 -2.56
N TRP A 36 -10.35 8.06 -2.11
CA TRP A 36 -11.41 7.09 -2.35
C TRP A 36 -12.09 6.67 -1.04
N GLY A 37 -13.22 5.99 -1.17
CA GLY A 37 -13.97 5.45 -0.04
C GLY A 37 -14.73 6.51 0.79
N PRO A 38 -15.49 6.05 1.79
CA PRO A 38 -15.77 4.65 2.12
C PRO A 38 -16.42 3.90 0.94
N ASN A 39 -15.97 2.68 0.67
CA ASN A 39 -16.44 1.93 -0.47
C ASN A 39 -17.82 1.31 -0.25
N THR A 40 -18.65 1.35 -1.29
CA THR A 40 -19.76 0.42 -1.44
C THR A 40 -19.23 -0.97 -1.84
N GLU A 41 -20.09 -1.99 -1.84
CA GLU A 41 -19.71 -3.32 -2.34
C GLU A 41 -19.29 -3.27 -3.82
N GLU A 42 -20.02 -2.48 -4.63
CA GLU A 42 -19.73 -2.26 -6.05
C GLU A 42 -18.35 -1.63 -6.24
N ASP A 43 -17.99 -0.63 -5.42
CA ASP A 43 -16.67 0.00 -5.47
C ASP A 43 -15.57 -1.00 -5.18
N THR A 44 -15.75 -1.84 -4.16
CA THR A 44 -14.75 -2.88 -3.79
C THR A 44 -14.61 -3.92 -4.90
N LYS A 45 -15.71 -4.39 -5.47
CA LYS A 45 -15.70 -5.33 -6.59
C LYS A 45 -15.05 -4.74 -7.84
N ALA A 46 -15.36 -3.47 -8.15
CA ALA A 46 -14.74 -2.76 -9.29
C ALA A 46 -13.23 -2.60 -9.10
N TYR A 47 -12.78 -2.28 -7.89
CA TYR A 47 -11.35 -2.24 -7.54
C TYR A 47 -10.68 -3.58 -7.82
N ILE A 48 -11.26 -4.69 -7.38
CA ILE A 48 -10.70 -6.03 -7.60
C ILE A 48 -10.61 -6.36 -9.09
N GLU A 49 -11.64 -6.08 -9.88
CA GLU A 49 -11.59 -6.31 -11.34
C GLU A 49 -10.46 -5.50 -12.01
N LYS A 50 -10.23 -4.27 -11.57
CA LYS A 50 -9.10 -3.46 -12.01
C LYS A 50 -7.75 -4.09 -11.64
N VAL A 51 -7.62 -4.58 -10.41
CA VAL A 51 -6.41 -5.28 -9.95
C VAL A 51 -6.16 -6.55 -10.76
N LEU A 52 -7.20 -7.36 -10.99
CA LEU A 52 -7.09 -8.58 -11.80
C LEU A 52 -6.68 -8.27 -13.25
N ALA A 53 -7.17 -7.17 -13.82
CA ALA A 53 -6.75 -6.73 -15.16
C ALA A 53 -5.26 -6.36 -15.17
N SER A 54 -4.78 -5.58 -14.19
CA SER A 54 -3.37 -5.18 -14.10
C SER A 54 -2.42 -6.35 -13.91
N GLN A 55 -2.86 -7.44 -13.28
CA GLN A 55 -2.08 -8.67 -13.14
C GLN A 55 -1.75 -9.34 -14.49
N GLN A 56 -2.51 -9.05 -15.54
CA GLN A 56 -2.34 -9.62 -16.88
C GLN A 56 -1.47 -8.74 -17.80
N GLU A 57 -1.16 -7.52 -17.38
CA GLU A 57 -0.34 -6.59 -18.16
C GLU A 57 1.10 -7.08 -18.33
N LYS A 58 1.70 -6.78 -19.48
CA LYS A 58 3.09 -7.13 -19.81
C LYS A 58 3.79 -5.95 -20.49
N PRO A 59 4.74 -5.28 -19.82
CA PRO A 59 5.18 -5.57 -18.44
C PRO A 59 4.13 -5.13 -17.42
N ARG A 60 4.03 -5.88 -16.32
CA ARG A 60 3.21 -5.47 -15.18
C ARG A 60 3.90 -4.33 -14.46
N GLN A 61 3.17 -3.25 -14.17
CA GLN A 61 3.68 -2.08 -13.47
C GLN A 61 2.96 -1.85 -12.13
N ASP A 62 1.73 -2.33 -12.00
CA ASP A 62 0.92 -2.18 -10.80
C ASP A 62 0.79 -3.52 -10.06
N TYR A 63 1.31 -3.54 -8.85
CA TYR A 63 1.30 -4.70 -7.97
C TYR A 63 0.49 -4.39 -6.72
N GLU A 64 -0.78 -4.74 -6.73
CA GLU A 64 -1.68 -4.68 -5.58
C GLU A 64 -1.81 -6.06 -4.96
N LEU A 65 -1.37 -6.22 -3.72
CA LEU A 65 -1.25 -7.50 -3.04
C LEU A 65 -2.05 -7.52 -1.74
N ALA A 66 -2.62 -8.67 -1.43
CA ALA A 66 -3.26 -8.93 -0.15
C ALA A 66 -2.22 -9.24 0.92
N ILE A 67 -2.42 -8.71 2.12
CA ILE A 67 -1.67 -9.06 3.32
C ILE A 67 -2.50 -10.05 4.12
N CYS A 68 -2.00 -11.26 4.31
CA CYS A 68 -2.66 -12.32 5.08
C CYS A 68 -1.79 -12.73 6.27
N LEU A 69 -2.43 -13.04 7.40
CA LEU A 69 -1.72 -13.65 8.54
C LEU A 69 -1.29 -15.08 8.18
N LYS A 70 0.00 -15.38 8.38
CA LYS A 70 0.57 -16.68 8.02
C LYS A 70 -0.05 -17.85 8.80
N ASN A 71 -0.37 -17.64 10.06
CA ASN A 71 -0.89 -18.68 10.96
C ASN A 71 -2.38 -18.98 10.76
N THR A 72 -3.17 -18.04 10.25
CA THR A 72 -4.63 -18.19 10.12
C THR A 72 -5.14 -18.07 8.70
N GLY A 73 -4.34 -17.48 7.79
CA GLY A 73 -4.75 -17.15 6.43
C GLY A 73 -5.71 -15.95 6.33
N ILE A 74 -6.04 -15.29 7.44
CA ILE A 74 -6.96 -14.15 7.45
C ILE A 74 -6.33 -12.98 6.70
N LEU A 75 -7.05 -12.44 5.70
CA LEU A 75 -6.68 -11.22 4.99
C LEU A 75 -6.93 -10.01 5.90
N ILE A 76 -5.86 -9.26 6.19
CA ILE A 76 -5.86 -8.15 7.15
C ILE A 76 -5.62 -6.78 6.51
N GLY A 77 -5.30 -6.72 5.23
CA GLY A 77 -5.03 -5.47 4.54
C GLY A 77 -4.48 -5.67 3.14
N GLY A 78 -3.94 -4.60 2.58
CA GLY A 78 -3.29 -4.56 1.27
C GLY A 78 -2.00 -3.77 1.29
N VAL A 79 -1.10 -4.11 0.38
CA VAL A 79 0.14 -3.39 0.11
C VAL A 79 0.37 -3.37 -1.40
N GLY A 80 0.77 -2.21 -1.93
CA GLY A 80 0.99 -2.06 -3.36
C GLY A 80 2.33 -1.42 -3.69
N ILE A 81 2.83 -1.69 -4.88
CA ILE A 81 3.95 -0.97 -5.49
C ILE A 81 3.64 -0.70 -6.95
N HIS A 82 3.78 0.56 -7.35
CA HIS A 82 3.45 1.07 -8.67
C HIS A 82 4.71 1.62 -9.33
N VAL A 83 5.13 0.98 -10.42
CA VAL A 83 6.38 1.31 -11.12
C VAL A 83 6.11 2.38 -12.18
N LYS A 84 6.96 3.39 -12.20
CA LYS A 84 7.03 4.38 -13.27
C LYS A 84 8.49 4.67 -13.59
N ASP A 85 8.94 4.20 -14.73
CA ASP A 85 10.33 4.30 -15.16
C ASP A 85 11.29 3.68 -14.13
N THR A 86 12.22 4.45 -13.60
CA THR A 86 13.18 4.03 -12.56
C THR A 86 12.70 4.28 -11.13
N ASN A 87 11.45 4.71 -10.96
CA ASN A 87 10.84 4.99 -9.66
C ASN A 87 9.68 4.05 -9.39
N ALA A 88 9.34 3.89 -8.12
CA ALA A 88 8.08 3.25 -7.73
C ALA A 88 7.46 3.96 -6.54
N GLU A 89 6.14 3.92 -6.45
CA GLU A 89 5.39 4.36 -5.28
C GLU A 89 4.93 3.14 -4.50
N VAL A 90 5.15 3.13 -3.18
CA VAL A 90 4.64 2.10 -2.27
C VAL A 90 3.49 2.67 -1.44
N GLY A 91 2.45 1.85 -1.27
CA GLY A 91 1.29 2.17 -0.44
C GLY A 91 0.84 0.96 0.36
N TYR A 92 0.12 1.20 1.45
CA TYR A 92 -0.39 0.15 2.33
C TYR A 92 -1.65 0.61 3.06
N ILE A 93 -2.48 -0.36 3.42
CA ILE A 93 -3.71 -0.17 4.17
C ILE A 93 -3.97 -1.41 5.04
N LEU A 94 -4.41 -1.21 6.27
CA LEU A 94 -4.76 -2.31 7.17
C LEU A 94 -6.16 -2.14 7.75
N ASN A 95 -6.81 -3.26 7.95
CA ASN A 95 -7.98 -3.34 8.80
C ASN A 95 -7.60 -2.85 10.22
N PRO A 96 -8.39 -1.95 10.84
CA PRO A 96 -8.10 -1.35 12.14
C PRO A 96 -7.78 -2.36 13.26
N ASP A 97 -8.41 -3.53 13.25
CA ASP A 97 -8.19 -4.57 14.27
C ASP A 97 -6.77 -5.13 14.27
N TYR A 98 -6.01 -4.88 13.20
CA TYR A 98 -4.64 -5.38 13.01
C TYR A 98 -3.59 -4.27 12.98
N GLN A 99 -3.99 -3.01 13.18
CA GLN A 99 -3.06 -1.88 13.24
C GLN A 99 -2.23 -1.89 14.54
N GLY A 100 -1.11 -1.15 14.53
CA GLY A 100 -0.25 -0.99 15.72
C GLY A 100 0.63 -2.21 16.05
N LYS A 101 0.63 -3.26 15.23
CA LYS A 101 1.37 -4.52 15.45
C LYS A 101 2.57 -4.70 14.51
N GLY A 102 2.88 -3.68 13.69
CA GLY A 102 4.01 -3.70 12.76
C GLY A 102 3.78 -4.44 11.44
N TYR A 103 2.57 -4.90 11.16
CA TYR A 103 2.28 -5.64 9.91
C TYR A 103 2.45 -4.80 8.65
N ALA A 104 2.04 -3.52 8.67
CA ALA A 104 2.24 -2.63 7.53
C ALA A 104 3.74 -2.40 7.25
N THR A 105 4.55 -2.22 8.30
CA THR A 105 6.00 -2.08 8.19
C THR A 105 6.65 -3.32 7.58
N GLU A 106 6.25 -4.51 8.03
CA GLU A 106 6.76 -5.80 7.53
C GLU A 106 6.39 -6.00 6.05
N ALA A 107 5.15 -5.73 5.69
CA ALA A 107 4.68 -5.84 4.31
C ALA A 107 5.35 -4.81 3.38
N ALA A 108 5.42 -3.55 3.78
CA ALA A 108 6.04 -2.49 2.98
C ALA A 108 7.53 -2.76 2.77
N ARG A 109 8.27 -3.21 3.81
CA ARG A 109 9.68 -3.58 3.68
C ARG A 109 9.89 -4.73 2.69
N THR A 110 8.98 -5.70 2.65
CA THR A 110 9.02 -6.78 1.65
C THR A 110 8.90 -6.23 0.24
N LEU A 111 8.01 -5.26 0.01
CA LEU A 111 7.85 -4.64 -1.31
C LEU A 111 9.02 -3.72 -1.68
N LEU A 112 9.70 -3.08 -0.72
CA LEU A 112 10.96 -2.38 -1.02
C LEU A 112 12.00 -3.36 -1.58
N GLY A 113 12.19 -4.51 -0.91
CA GLY A 113 13.09 -5.55 -1.39
C GLY A 113 12.75 -6.06 -2.79
N PHE A 114 11.47 -6.30 -3.05
CA PHE A 114 10.98 -6.70 -4.37
C PHE A 114 11.23 -5.61 -5.42
N GLY A 115 10.93 -4.35 -5.10
CA GLY A 115 11.15 -3.22 -5.99
C GLY A 115 12.60 -3.07 -6.41
N PHE A 116 13.52 -3.12 -5.45
CA PHE A 116 14.95 -2.97 -5.73
C PHE A 116 15.59 -4.19 -6.38
N SER A 117 15.24 -5.42 -5.93
CA SER A 117 15.92 -6.63 -6.41
C SER A 117 15.33 -7.25 -7.67
N THR A 118 14.06 -7.03 -7.95
CA THR A 118 13.33 -7.70 -9.04
C THR A 118 12.79 -6.73 -10.08
N LEU A 119 12.25 -5.58 -9.64
CA LEU A 119 11.73 -4.56 -10.55
C LEU A 119 12.81 -3.58 -11.02
N ASP A 120 14.02 -3.67 -10.44
CA ASP A 120 15.20 -2.87 -10.79
C ASP A 120 14.95 -1.36 -10.75
N VAL A 121 14.13 -0.91 -9.80
CA VAL A 121 13.91 0.52 -9.60
C VAL A 121 15.04 1.12 -8.78
N HIS A 122 15.38 2.37 -9.07
CA HIS A 122 16.44 3.10 -8.35
C HIS A 122 15.93 3.78 -7.07
N ARG A 123 14.65 4.19 -7.08
CA ARG A 123 14.05 4.99 -6.01
C ARG A 123 12.63 4.54 -5.73
N ILE A 124 12.32 4.36 -4.44
CA ILE A 124 10.94 4.08 -4.00
C ILE A 124 10.50 5.22 -3.09
N TYR A 125 9.30 5.75 -3.33
CA TYR A 125 8.72 6.82 -2.56
C TYR A 125 7.34 6.45 -2.04
N ALA A 126 6.86 7.20 -1.06
CA ALA A 126 5.51 7.13 -0.53
C ALA A 126 5.05 8.51 -0.09
N THR A 127 3.75 8.73 -0.08
CA THR A 127 3.15 9.95 0.43
C THR A 127 2.11 9.64 1.52
N CYS A 128 1.95 10.55 2.46
CA CYS A 128 0.85 10.49 3.41
C CYS A 128 0.34 11.89 3.73
N ARG A 129 -0.86 11.97 4.25
CA ARG A 129 -1.38 13.24 4.81
C ARG A 129 -0.61 13.55 6.10
N PRO A 130 -0.31 14.84 6.39
CA PRO A 130 0.40 15.24 7.61
C PRO A 130 -0.25 14.74 8.91
N GLU A 131 -1.57 14.59 8.90
CA GLU A 131 -2.36 14.09 10.04
C GLU A 131 -2.27 12.56 10.20
N ASN A 132 -1.88 11.83 9.16
CA ASN A 132 -1.77 10.37 9.16
C ASN A 132 -0.45 9.92 9.78
N LYS A 133 -0.32 10.07 11.10
CA LYS A 133 0.90 9.76 11.85
C LYS A 133 1.25 8.26 11.82
N ALA A 134 0.26 7.41 11.70
CA ALA A 134 0.49 5.97 11.58
C ALA A 134 1.23 5.63 10.28
N SER A 135 0.81 6.20 9.16
CA SER A 135 1.49 6.02 7.86
C SER A 135 2.90 6.62 7.86
N GLU A 136 3.06 7.84 8.41
CA GLU A 136 4.37 8.48 8.53
C GLU A 136 5.36 7.60 9.32
N LYS A 137 4.89 7.02 10.43
CA LYS A 137 5.71 6.11 11.25
C LYS A 137 6.16 4.87 10.48
N VAL A 138 5.30 4.29 9.66
CA VAL A 138 5.68 3.15 8.79
C VAL A 138 6.78 3.54 7.83
N MET A 139 6.67 4.69 7.14
CA MET A 139 7.70 5.19 6.22
C MET A 139 9.05 5.35 6.90
N GLN A 140 9.06 5.93 8.10
CA GLN A 140 10.28 6.08 8.90
C GLN A 140 10.88 4.72 9.30
N GLN A 141 10.05 3.77 9.70
CA GLN A 141 10.48 2.44 10.15
C GLN A 141 11.05 1.57 9.01
N ILE A 142 10.63 1.80 7.77
CA ILE A 142 11.20 1.12 6.60
C ILE A 142 12.45 1.83 6.03
N GLY A 143 12.90 2.90 6.67
CA GLY A 143 14.13 3.59 6.32
C GLY A 143 13.97 4.75 5.34
N MET A 144 12.74 5.17 5.04
CA MET A 144 12.51 6.33 4.17
C MET A 144 12.85 7.64 4.86
N GLN A 145 13.39 8.57 4.09
CA GLN A 145 13.70 9.93 4.50
C GLN A 145 12.66 10.91 3.96
N ARG A 146 12.23 11.87 4.78
CA ARG A 146 11.31 12.91 4.33
C ARG A 146 12.03 13.90 3.42
N GLU A 147 11.55 14.07 2.20
CA GLU A 147 12.06 15.06 1.26
C GLU A 147 11.38 16.42 1.39
N GLY A 148 10.12 16.45 1.77
CA GLY A 148 9.40 17.71 1.91
C GLY A 148 7.90 17.57 2.09
N ILE A 149 7.24 18.71 1.89
CA ILE A 149 5.79 18.87 1.93
C ILE A 149 5.31 19.30 0.55
N MET A 150 4.36 18.57 -0.02
CA MET A 150 3.66 18.94 -1.24
C MET A 150 2.37 19.67 -0.83
N ARG A 151 2.38 21.00 -0.93
CA ARG A 151 1.23 21.81 -0.51
C ARG A 151 0.07 21.62 -1.49
N GLU A 152 -1.17 21.45 -0.94
CA GLU A 152 -2.39 21.30 -1.73
C GLU A 152 -2.28 20.25 -2.85
N HIS A 153 -1.62 19.13 -2.53
CA HIS A 153 -1.27 18.07 -3.49
C HIS A 153 -2.49 17.35 -4.05
N TRP A 154 -3.48 17.10 -3.18
CA TRP A 154 -4.69 16.39 -3.57
C TRP A 154 -5.94 17.17 -3.22
N TYR A 155 -6.90 17.16 -4.14
CA TYR A 155 -8.27 17.62 -3.88
C TYR A 155 -9.19 16.41 -3.78
N TYR A 156 -9.77 16.18 -2.61
CA TYR A 156 -10.77 15.13 -2.38
C TYR A 156 -11.64 15.46 -1.18
N LYS A 157 -12.86 14.90 -1.15
CA LYS A 157 -13.83 15.09 -0.07
C LYS A 157 -14.06 16.57 0.27
N GLY A 158 -14.03 17.42 -0.78
CA GLY A 158 -14.40 18.82 -0.69
C GLY A 158 -13.31 19.80 -0.28
N GLU A 159 -12.05 19.36 -0.10
CA GLU A 159 -10.94 20.24 0.28
C GLU A 159 -9.60 19.81 -0.31
N PHE A 160 -8.64 20.73 -0.31
CA PHE A 160 -7.25 20.43 -0.66
C PHE A 160 -6.49 19.86 0.53
N HIS A 161 -5.59 18.91 0.25
CA HIS A 161 -4.78 18.24 1.25
C HIS A 161 -3.30 18.29 0.90
N ASP A 162 -2.49 18.61 1.90
CA ASP A 162 -1.03 18.50 1.79
C ASP A 162 -0.58 17.03 1.83
N SER A 163 0.61 16.77 1.33
CA SER A 163 1.28 15.48 1.46
C SER A 163 2.68 15.64 1.98
N TYR A 164 3.09 14.79 2.92
CA TYR A 164 4.51 14.52 3.14
C TYR A 164 5.00 13.56 2.06
N LEU A 165 6.17 13.85 1.51
CA LEU A 165 6.87 12.99 0.57
C LEU A 165 8.07 12.34 1.28
N TYR A 166 8.10 11.02 1.27
CA TYR A 166 9.19 10.20 1.78
C TYR A 166 9.78 9.34 0.67
N SER A 167 11.06 9.05 0.71
CA SER A 167 11.71 8.17 -0.26
C SER A 167 12.88 7.40 0.33
N ILE A 168 13.31 6.38 -0.39
CA ILE A 168 14.52 5.60 -0.14
C ILE A 168 15.15 5.24 -1.48
N LEU A 169 16.47 5.32 -1.56
CA LEU A 169 17.26 4.93 -2.72
C LEU A 169 17.77 3.49 -2.56
N VAL A 170 18.09 2.87 -3.68
CA VAL A 170 18.55 1.46 -3.69
C VAL A 170 19.80 1.26 -2.83
N GLU A 171 20.74 2.20 -2.82
CA GLU A 171 21.96 2.14 -2.00
C GLU A 171 21.72 2.34 -0.50
N GLU A 172 20.55 2.84 -0.12
CA GLU A 172 20.16 3.04 1.30
C GLU A 172 19.40 1.83 1.86
N PHE A 173 18.97 0.93 0.99
CA PHE A 173 18.21 -0.27 1.38
C PHE A 173 19.16 -1.44 1.64
N LEU A 174 19.42 -1.74 2.91
CA LEU A 174 20.28 -2.83 3.37
C LEU A 174 19.48 -3.96 4.00
#